data_7ee085cf73f4abaa0f81bfcfaa341859
#
_entry.id   7ee085cf73f4abaa0f81bfcfaa341859
#
_cell.length_a   1.000
_cell.length_b   1.000
_cell.length_c   1.000
_cell.angle_alpha   90.00
_cell.angle_beta   90.00
_cell.angle_gamma   90.00
#
_symmetry.space_group_name_H-M   'P 1'
#
loop_
_entity.id
_entity.type
_entity.pdbx_description
1 polymer ?
#
loop_
_entity_poly.entity_id
_entity_poly.type
_entity_poly.pdbx_seq_one_letter_code
_entity_poly.pdbx_strand_id
1 'polypeptide(L)'
;MKKLVCLGLCLILSGCTSAPVAKNDAVRKVNVNVIEVSASTIDEIEEMAIKDVEDTKEKLESEWDALSEEIKDFDAYTKNIDKVKAYYDDALKQTELLSIRLREYAYKYAELIMNEDVSYKVKYKDLSGIYEYIYEDAGKDMYGIYDKTVKNMYDIYYDGIIKDAYDTEDYDVWSDASSDPYDDWSNCLSDIYDVWSDMQSDIYEFQSDLRSEVYDHNDERAQKKMDKFKKSILRMKEDVND
;
A
#
# COMPACT_ATOMS: atom_id res chain seq x y z
N MET A 1 44.81 -31.20 49.19
CA MET A 1 43.83 -31.88 48.34
C MET A 1 43.41 -30.87 47.29
N LYS A 2 44.04 -30.93 46.12
CA LYS A 2 43.76 -30.00 45.01
C LYS A 2 43.13 -30.82 43.86
N LYS A 3 41.88 -30.53 43.48
CA LYS A 3 41.23 -31.16 42.35
C LYS A 3 41.57 -30.34 41.11
N LEU A 4 42.22 -30.98 40.16
CA LEU A 4 42.40 -30.46 38.78
C LEU A 4 41.07 -30.54 38.05
N VAL A 5 40.68 -29.42 37.43
CA VAL A 5 39.58 -29.36 36.50
C VAL A 5 40.17 -29.19 35.10
N CYS A 6 39.99 -30.20 34.26
CA CYS A 6 40.35 -30.15 32.84
C CYS A 6 39.36 -29.27 32.11
N LEU A 7 39.86 -28.18 31.50
CA LEU A 7 39.11 -27.39 30.49
C LEU A 7 39.20 -28.11 29.13
N GLY A 8 38.09 -28.68 28.71
CA GLY A 8 37.92 -29.15 27.36
C GLY A 8 37.61 -27.97 26.43
N LEU A 9 38.52 -27.73 25.48
CA LEU A 9 38.35 -26.73 24.42
C LEU A 9 37.46 -27.34 23.33
N CYS A 10 36.16 -27.02 23.34
CA CYS A 10 35.27 -27.30 22.23
C CYS A 10 35.43 -26.20 21.15
N LEU A 11 36.14 -26.55 20.07
CA LEU A 11 36.10 -25.79 18.81
C LEU A 11 34.71 -25.95 18.19
N ILE A 12 33.88 -24.94 18.33
CA ILE A 12 32.63 -24.83 17.59
C ILE A 12 32.98 -24.23 16.23
N LEU A 13 33.04 -25.07 15.22
CA LEU A 13 32.99 -24.64 13.82
C LEU A 13 31.60 -24.11 13.56
N SER A 14 31.47 -22.79 13.58
CA SER A 14 30.27 -22.10 13.15
C SER A 14 30.18 -22.23 11.63
N GLY A 15 29.52 -23.27 11.15
CA GLY A 15 29.04 -23.34 9.80
C GLY A 15 27.95 -22.24 9.65
N CYS A 16 28.23 -21.23 8.85
CA CYS A 16 27.20 -20.33 8.35
C CYS A 16 26.26 -21.13 7.45
N THR A 17 25.25 -21.73 8.03
CA THR A 17 24.07 -22.14 7.30
C THR A 17 23.25 -20.86 7.13
N SER A 18 23.29 -20.27 5.92
CA SER A 18 22.28 -19.31 5.50
C SER A 18 20.92 -19.98 5.71
N ALA A 19 20.19 -19.49 6.70
CA ALA A 19 18.80 -19.87 6.87
C ALA A 19 18.08 -19.52 5.56
N PRO A 20 17.27 -20.44 5.01
CA PRO A 20 16.43 -20.07 3.88
C PRO A 20 15.53 -18.94 4.36
N VAL A 21 15.59 -17.80 3.67
CA VAL A 21 14.58 -16.75 3.78
C VAL A 21 13.25 -17.46 3.57
N ALA A 22 12.47 -17.54 4.63
CA ALA A 22 11.14 -18.11 4.55
C ALA A 22 10.35 -17.22 3.60
N LYS A 23 10.09 -17.74 2.39
CA LYS A 23 9.04 -17.23 1.51
C LYS A 23 7.70 -17.46 2.22
N ASN A 24 7.37 -16.54 3.10
CA ASN A 24 6.04 -16.45 3.69
C ASN A 24 5.24 -15.33 2.99
N ASP A 25 5.34 -15.29 1.67
CA ASP A 25 4.42 -14.53 0.84
C ASP A 25 3.16 -15.35 0.59
N ALA A 26 2.49 -15.74 1.67
CA ALA A 26 1.08 -15.99 1.59
C ALA A 26 0.43 -14.61 1.43
N VAL A 27 0.26 -14.16 0.18
CA VAL A 27 -0.62 -13.03 -0.14
C VAL A 27 -1.88 -13.25 0.66
N ARG A 28 -2.14 -12.37 1.63
CA ARG A 28 -3.30 -12.49 2.51
C ARG A 28 -4.51 -12.34 1.61
N LYS A 29 -5.19 -13.44 1.30
CA LYS A 29 -6.39 -13.39 0.48
C LYS A 29 -7.41 -12.53 1.18
N VAL A 30 -7.80 -11.45 0.53
CA VAL A 30 -8.83 -10.55 1.02
C VAL A 30 -10.16 -11.28 1.00
N ASN A 31 -10.94 -11.21 2.09
CA ASN A 31 -12.26 -11.82 2.10
C ASN A 31 -13.23 -11.02 1.22
N VAL A 32 -13.56 -11.56 0.07
CA VAL A 32 -14.38 -10.88 -0.95
C VAL A 32 -15.85 -10.67 -0.55
N ASN A 33 -16.32 -11.31 0.52
CA ASN A 33 -17.74 -11.31 0.87
C ASN A 33 -18.11 -10.32 1.99
N VAL A 34 -17.14 -9.71 2.67
CA VAL A 34 -17.39 -8.85 3.85
C VAL A 34 -16.52 -7.60 3.84
N ILE A 35 -17.00 -6.56 4.48
CA ILE A 35 -16.17 -5.42 4.89
C ILE A 35 -15.38 -5.85 6.14
N GLU A 36 -14.05 -5.79 6.07
CA GLU A 36 -13.18 -6.35 7.11
C GLU A 36 -12.84 -5.37 8.25
N VAL A 37 -13.44 -4.17 8.26
CA VAL A 37 -13.22 -3.19 9.32
C VAL A 37 -14.02 -3.57 10.58
N SER A 38 -13.30 -3.90 11.64
CA SER A 38 -13.87 -4.30 12.94
C SER A 38 -13.98 -3.17 13.97
N ALA A 39 -13.80 -1.92 13.55
CA ALA A 39 -13.90 -0.75 14.42
C ALA A 39 -15.32 -0.57 14.96
N SER A 40 -15.41 -0.14 16.20
CA SER A 40 -16.66 0.14 16.93
C SER A 40 -16.92 1.64 17.15
N THR A 41 -15.91 2.47 16.93
CA THR A 41 -15.97 3.93 17.06
C THR A 41 -15.37 4.62 15.83
N ILE A 42 -15.69 5.89 15.65
CA ILE A 42 -15.13 6.74 14.60
C ILE A 42 -13.64 6.93 14.83
N ASP A 43 -13.21 7.26 16.04
CA ASP A 43 -11.81 7.46 16.38
C ASP A 43 -10.94 6.22 16.03
N GLU A 44 -11.46 5.01 16.30
CA GLU A 44 -10.77 3.78 15.89
C GLU A 44 -10.62 3.65 14.36
N ILE A 45 -11.60 4.10 13.57
CA ILE A 45 -11.53 4.08 12.11
C ILE A 45 -10.46 5.04 11.61
N GLU A 46 -10.43 6.25 12.16
CA GLU A 46 -9.46 7.29 11.80
C GLU A 46 -8.03 6.82 12.09
N GLU A 47 -7.78 6.33 13.30
CA GLU A 47 -6.48 5.77 13.69
C GLU A 47 -6.05 4.59 12.80
N MET A 48 -6.98 3.68 12.49
CA MET A 48 -6.71 2.52 11.63
C MET A 48 -6.40 2.93 10.19
N ALA A 49 -7.10 3.92 9.65
CA ALA A 49 -6.88 4.39 8.28
C ALA A 49 -5.48 5.01 8.12
N ILE A 50 -5.09 5.89 9.02
CA ILE A 50 -3.75 6.50 9.04
C ILE A 50 -2.67 5.43 9.20
N LYS A 51 -2.86 4.53 10.17
CA LYS A 51 -1.92 3.46 10.43
C LYS A 51 -1.71 2.51 9.24
N ASP A 52 -2.77 2.10 8.55
CA ASP A 52 -2.66 1.22 7.39
C ASP A 52 -1.87 1.89 6.24
N VAL A 53 -1.98 3.22 6.09
CA VAL A 53 -1.17 3.99 5.14
C VAL A 53 0.29 4.02 5.54
N GLU A 54 0.57 4.33 6.82
CA GLU A 54 1.94 4.36 7.36
C GLU A 54 2.61 2.99 7.26
N ASP A 55 1.95 1.93 7.71
CA ASP A 55 2.45 0.55 7.66
C ASP A 55 2.78 0.13 6.20
N THR A 56 1.95 0.54 5.23
CA THR A 56 2.19 0.23 3.80
C THR A 56 3.41 0.99 3.26
N LYS A 57 3.55 2.26 3.58
CA LYS A 57 4.73 3.07 3.20
C LYS A 57 6.01 2.50 3.79
N GLU A 58 6.03 2.27 5.10
CA GLU A 58 7.19 1.70 5.80
C GLU A 58 7.59 0.35 5.22
N LYS A 59 6.60 -0.49 4.88
CA LYS A 59 6.85 -1.78 4.23
C LYS A 59 7.57 -1.60 2.88
N LEU A 60 7.02 -0.76 1.99
CA LEU A 60 7.59 -0.52 0.67
C LEU A 60 8.99 0.11 0.74
N GLU A 61 9.21 1.05 1.66
CA GLU A 61 10.52 1.65 1.91
C GLU A 61 11.53 0.61 2.39
N SER A 62 11.14 -0.25 3.33
CA SER A 62 12.01 -1.32 3.86
C SER A 62 12.37 -2.38 2.80
N GLU A 63 11.43 -2.76 1.95
CA GLU A 63 11.66 -3.70 0.84
C GLU A 63 12.60 -3.10 -0.20
N TRP A 64 12.43 -1.81 -0.49
CA TRP A 64 13.33 -1.08 -1.35
C TRP A 64 14.75 -0.97 -0.79
N ASP A 65 14.90 -0.59 0.46
CA ASP A 65 16.20 -0.51 1.13
C ASP A 65 16.95 -1.85 1.06
N ALA A 66 16.22 -2.95 1.29
CA ALA A 66 16.79 -4.29 1.17
C ALA A 66 17.23 -4.61 -0.26
N LEU A 67 16.42 -4.25 -1.26
CA LEU A 67 16.75 -4.45 -2.67
C LEU A 67 17.94 -3.58 -3.10
N SER A 68 17.99 -2.33 -2.66
CA SER A 68 19.06 -1.38 -2.97
C SER A 68 20.43 -1.87 -2.53
N GLU A 69 20.50 -2.59 -1.42
CA GLU A 69 21.74 -3.21 -0.94
C GLU A 69 22.24 -4.34 -1.87
N GLU A 70 21.34 -4.99 -2.63
CA GLU A 70 21.69 -6.05 -3.57
C GLU A 70 22.13 -5.54 -4.96
N ILE A 71 21.84 -4.28 -5.29
CA ILE A 71 21.98 -3.71 -6.63
C ILE A 71 22.89 -2.47 -6.64
N LYS A 72 23.98 -2.51 -5.92
CA LYS A 72 24.91 -1.38 -5.68
C LYS A 72 25.69 -0.90 -6.91
N ASP A 73 25.77 -1.72 -7.95
CA ASP A 73 26.48 -1.41 -9.19
C ASP A 73 25.72 -1.95 -10.41
N PHE A 74 26.17 -1.57 -11.60
CA PHE A 74 25.51 -1.92 -12.85
C PHE A 74 25.42 -3.42 -13.09
N ASP A 75 26.47 -4.16 -12.76
CA ASP A 75 26.52 -5.63 -12.88
C ASP A 75 25.50 -6.31 -11.94
N ALA A 76 25.41 -5.83 -10.72
CA ALA A 76 24.46 -6.34 -9.74
C ALA A 76 23.02 -5.97 -10.11
N TYR A 77 22.80 -4.78 -10.63
CA TYR A 77 21.51 -4.32 -11.13
C TYR A 77 21.01 -5.21 -12.29
N THR A 78 21.81 -5.39 -13.35
CA THR A 78 21.43 -6.21 -14.51
C THR A 78 21.12 -7.66 -14.14
N LYS A 79 21.82 -8.22 -13.13
CA LYS A 79 21.55 -9.56 -12.61
C LYS A 79 20.27 -9.66 -11.79
N ASN A 80 19.80 -8.57 -11.22
CA ASN A 80 18.63 -8.53 -10.32
C ASN A 80 17.46 -7.75 -10.92
N ILE A 81 17.46 -7.48 -12.21
CA ILE A 81 16.41 -6.70 -12.88
C ILE A 81 15.01 -7.26 -12.64
N ASP A 82 14.86 -8.58 -12.63
CA ASP A 82 13.58 -9.24 -12.34
C ASP A 82 13.08 -8.95 -10.91
N LYS A 83 14.00 -8.73 -9.96
CA LYS A 83 13.62 -8.35 -8.59
C LYS A 83 13.14 -6.90 -8.54
N VAL A 84 13.75 -6.02 -9.35
CA VAL A 84 13.31 -4.62 -9.47
C VAL A 84 11.90 -4.56 -10.04
N LYS A 85 11.65 -5.32 -11.12
CA LYS A 85 10.31 -5.43 -11.71
C LYS A 85 9.29 -6.00 -10.70
N ALA A 86 9.64 -7.07 -10.01
CA ALA A 86 8.79 -7.67 -8.98
C ALA A 86 8.49 -6.71 -7.82
N TYR A 87 9.41 -5.81 -7.49
CA TYR A 87 9.16 -4.75 -6.51
C TYR A 87 8.09 -3.76 -6.99
N TYR A 88 8.14 -3.34 -8.26
CA TYR A 88 7.11 -2.45 -8.82
C TYR A 88 5.73 -3.11 -8.85
N ASP A 89 5.67 -4.39 -9.21
CA ASP A 89 4.42 -5.17 -9.19
C ASP A 89 3.84 -5.26 -7.76
N ASP A 90 4.70 -5.51 -6.75
CA ASP A 90 4.26 -5.56 -5.35
C ASP A 90 3.83 -4.17 -4.85
N ALA A 91 4.53 -3.10 -5.21
CA ALA A 91 4.17 -1.74 -4.83
C ALA A 91 2.78 -1.35 -5.37
N LEU A 92 2.49 -1.66 -6.63
CA LEU A 92 1.17 -1.45 -7.20
C LEU A 92 0.11 -2.26 -6.46
N LYS A 93 0.35 -3.55 -6.26
CA LYS A 93 -0.58 -4.44 -5.56
C LYS A 93 -0.87 -4.01 -4.12
N GLN A 94 0.15 -3.58 -3.37
CA GLN A 94 -0.04 -3.05 -2.01
C GLN A 94 -0.86 -1.77 -2.02
N THR A 95 -0.66 -0.92 -3.02
CA THR A 95 -1.43 0.31 -3.19
C THR A 95 -2.90 0.04 -3.52
N GLU A 96 -3.18 -0.95 -4.38
CA GLU A 96 -4.54 -1.41 -4.69
C GLU A 96 -5.25 -1.93 -3.43
N LEU A 97 -4.60 -2.79 -2.66
CA LEU A 97 -5.14 -3.32 -1.41
C LEU A 97 -5.43 -2.21 -0.39
N LEU A 98 -4.51 -1.24 -0.25
CA LEU A 98 -4.70 -0.08 0.61
C LEU A 98 -5.88 0.78 0.14
N SER A 99 -6.02 1.00 -1.16
CA SER A 99 -7.13 1.77 -1.73
C SER A 99 -8.50 1.15 -1.43
N ILE A 100 -8.60 -0.18 -1.49
CA ILE A 100 -9.79 -0.93 -1.09
C ILE A 100 -10.04 -0.74 0.41
N ARG A 101 -9.00 -0.81 1.22
CA ARG A 101 -9.08 -0.64 2.67
C ARG A 101 -9.58 0.74 3.07
N LEU A 102 -9.10 1.80 2.42
CA LEU A 102 -9.59 3.16 2.67
C LEU A 102 -11.07 3.32 2.30
N ARG A 103 -11.54 2.68 1.23
CA ARG A 103 -12.98 2.63 0.91
C ARG A 103 -13.79 1.86 1.97
N GLU A 104 -13.24 0.78 2.52
CA GLU A 104 -13.88 0.05 3.63
C GLU A 104 -14.00 0.93 4.88
N TYR A 105 -12.99 1.74 5.21
CA TYR A 105 -13.04 2.71 6.30
C TYR A 105 -14.11 3.77 6.06
N ALA A 106 -14.17 4.36 4.86
CA ALA A 106 -15.21 5.32 4.50
C ALA A 106 -16.62 4.73 4.63
N TYR A 107 -16.82 3.49 4.17
CA TYR A 107 -18.09 2.78 4.32
C TYR A 107 -18.43 2.55 5.80
N LYS A 108 -17.49 2.06 6.60
CA LYS A 108 -17.71 1.76 8.02
C LYS A 108 -17.98 3.02 8.85
N TYR A 109 -17.29 4.10 8.53
CA TYR A 109 -17.55 5.43 9.11
C TYR A 109 -19.00 5.85 8.88
N ALA A 110 -19.44 5.79 7.61
CA ALA A 110 -20.83 6.10 7.28
C ALA A 110 -21.82 5.16 7.99
N GLU A 111 -21.54 3.87 8.05
CA GLU A 111 -22.40 2.86 8.71
C GLU A 111 -22.62 3.20 10.19
N LEU A 112 -21.55 3.58 10.91
CA LEU A 112 -21.67 3.97 12.31
C LEU A 112 -22.60 5.19 12.49
N ILE A 113 -22.37 6.27 11.72
CA ILE A 113 -23.19 7.49 11.82
C ILE A 113 -24.64 7.24 11.41
N MET A 114 -24.87 6.47 10.35
CA MET A 114 -26.23 6.19 9.89
C MET A 114 -27.04 5.37 10.87
N ASN A 115 -26.40 4.54 11.70
CA ASN A 115 -27.02 3.72 12.73
C ASN A 115 -27.24 4.46 14.07
N GLU A 116 -26.67 5.65 14.24
CA GLU A 116 -26.91 6.44 15.46
C GLU A 116 -28.35 6.98 15.51
N ASP A 117 -28.93 6.99 16.70
CA ASP A 117 -30.24 7.60 16.97
C ASP A 117 -30.11 9.11 17.26
N VAL A 118 -29.70 9.85 16.22
CA VAL A 118 -29.50 11.30 16.27
C VAL A 118 -30.24 11.99 15.12
N SER A 119 -30.36 13.32 15.21
CA SER A 119 -31.05 14.09 14.16
C SER A 119 -30.31 14.09 12.84
N TYR A 120 -31.02 14.23 11.71
CA TYR A 120 -30.42 14.37 10.38
C TYR A 120 -29.37 15.48 10.30
N LYS A 121 -29.58 16.59 11.02
CA LYS A 121 -28.61 17.68 11.09
C LYS A 121 -27.27 17.24 11.67
N VAL A 122 -27.32 16.38 12.69
CA VAL A 122 -26.11 15.81 13.31
C VAL A 122 -25.47 14.83 12.35
N LYS A 123 -26.20 13.85 11.80
CA LYS A 123 -25.70 12.92 10.80
C LYS A 123 -25.06 13.63 9.62
N TYR A 124 -25.72 14.64 9.07
CA TYR A 124 -25.18 15.43 7.96
C TYR A 124 -23.84 16.08 8.29
N LYS A 125 -23.72 16.63 9.49
CA LYS A 125 -22.45 17.21 9.96
C LYS A 125 -21.38 16.15 10.15
N ASP A 126 -21.69 15.06 10.85
CA ASP A 126 -20.71 14.06 11.25
C ASP A 126 -20.20 13.24 10.03
N LEU A 127 -21.03 13.04 9.00
CA LEU A 127 -20.60 12.47 7.71
C LEU A 127 -19.50 13.31 7.01
N SER A 128 -19.28 14.58 7.40
CA SER A 128 -18.15 15.35 6.87
C SER A 128 -16.78 14.78 7.25
N GLY A 129 -16.72 14.04 8.36
CA GLY A 129 -15.49 13.39 8.80
C GLY A 129 -14.94 12.35 7.81
N ILE A 130 -15.80 11.74 6.97
CA ILE A 130 -15.31 10.88 5.87
C ILE A 130 -14.39 11.67 4.94
N TYR A 131 -14.75 12.91 4.61
CA TYR A 131 -13.91 13.78 3.81
C TYR A 131 -12.66 14.22 4.58
N GLU A 132 -12.82 14.65 5.82
CA GLU A 132 -11.75 15.21 6.64
C GLU A 132 -10.67 14.15 6.96
N TYR A 133 -11.05 12.99 7.47
CA TYR A 133 -10.13 11.99 8.00
C TYR A 133 -9.72 10.90 7.01
N ILE A 134 -10.64 10.47 6.13
CA ILE A 134 -10.34 9.39 5.19
C ILE A 134 -9.85 9.94 3.85
N TYR A 135 -10.52 10.96 3.31
CA TYR A 135 -10.13 11.55 2.02
C TYR A 135 -8.93 12.50 2.17
N GLU A 136 -8.99 13.49 3.10
CA GLU A 136 -7.95 14.50 3.25
C GLU A 136 -6.72 13.95 3.97
N ASP A 137 -6.86 13.37 5.16
CA ASP A 137 -5.73 12.93 5.95
C ASP A 137 -5.12 11.64 5.40
N ALA A 138 -5.80 10.49 5.54
CA ALA A 138 -5.27 9.20 5.09
C ALA A 138 -5.07 9.14 3.56
N GLY A 139 -5.99 9.67 2.78
CA GLY A 139 -5.90 9.66 1.32
C GLY A 139 -4.76 10.51 0.77
N LYS A 140 -4.45 11.67 1.38
CA LYS A 140 -3.27 12.47 1.01
C LYS A 140 -1.97 11.78 1.41
N ASP A 141 -1.94 11.14 2.57
CA ASP A 141 -0.76 10.41 3.00
C ASP A 141 -0.48 9.20 2.09
N MET A 142 -1.52 8.55 1.57
CA MET A 142 -1.38 7.52 0.54
C MET A 142 -0.70 8.04 -0.74
N TYR A 143 -0.93 9.31 -1.13
CA TYR A 143 -0.20 9.93 -2.23
C TYR A 143 1.32 9.92 -2.02
N GLY A 144 1.79 9.85 -0.79
CA GLY A 144 3.20 9.71 -0.46
C GLY A 144 3.85 8.44 -1.03
N ILE A 145 3.09 7.38 -1.29
CA ILE A 145 3.58 6.15 -1.95
C ILE A 145 4.02 6.51 -3.38
N TYR A 146 3.19 7.24 -4.12
CA TYR A 146 3.53 7.75 -5.45
C TYR A 146 4.71 8.72 -5.40
N ASP A 147 4.61 9.80 -4.63
CA ASP A 147 5.50 10.96 -4.71
C ASP A 147 6.87 10.72 -4.05
N LYS A 148 6.90 10.01 -2.92
CA LYS A 148 8.10 9.89 -2.09
C LYS A 148 8.73 8.51 -2.10
N THR A 149 7.95 7.47 -2.35
CA THR A 149 8.43 6.09 -2.33
C THR A 149 8.84 5.65 -3.73
N VAL A 150 7.89 5.37 -4.61
CA VAL A 150 8.19 4.78 -5.93
C VAL A 150 8.88 5.76 -6.88
N LYS A 151 8.48 7.04 -6.89
CA LYS A 151 9.07 8.04 -7.77
C LYS A 151 10.55 8.30 -7.46
N ASN A 152 10.89 8.47 -6.19
CA ASN A 152 12.27 8.76 -5.79
C ASN A 152 13.22 7.58 -5.98
N MET A 153 12.72 6.36 -5.94
CA MET A 153 13.54 5.16 -6.12
C MET A 153 14.17 5.08 -7.50
N TYR A 154 13.43 5.41 -8.55
CA TYR A 154 13.99 5.41 -9.89
C TYR A 154 15.09 6.47 -10.07
N ASP A 155 14.89 7.68 -9.56
CA ASP A 155 15.86 8.78 -9.68
C ASP A 155 17.22 8.37 -9.09
N ILE A 156 17.22 7.70 -7.93
CA ILE A 156 18.45 7.19 -7.30
C ILE A 156 19.17 6.17 -8.20
N TYR A 157 18.42 5.30 -8.88
CA TYR A 157 19.00 4.31 -9.77
C TYR A 157 19.53 4.88 -11.06
N TYR A 158 18.68 5.64 -11.76
CA TYR A 158 19.01 6.18 -13.05
C TYR A 158 20.22 7.11 -12.94
N ASP A 159 20.20 8.02 -12.00
CA ASP A 159 21.28 8.99 -11.81
C ASP A 159 22.54 8.39 -11.16
N GLY A 160 22.40 7.35 -10.35
CA GLY A 160 23.54 6.71 -9.69
C GLY A 160 24.17 5.59 -10.53
N ILE A 161 23.43 4.53 -10.77
CA ILE A 161 24.00 3.27 -11.30
C ILE A 161 23.98 3.24 -12.82
N ILE A 162 22.85 3.54 -13.44
CA ILE A 162 22.70 3.39 -14.91
C ILE A 162 23.47 4.49 -15.66
N LYS A 163 23.42 5.71 -15.17
CA LYS A 163 24.12 6.83 -15.80
C LYS A 163 25.64 6.69 -15.72
N ASP A 164 26.16 6.23 -14.60
CA ASP A 164 27.60 6.02 -14.41
C ASP A 164 28.14 4.87 -15.28
N ALA A 165 27.30 3.90 -15.64
CA ALA A 165 27.67 2.81 -16.54
C ALA A 165 27.72 3.20 -18.02
N TYR A 166 27.10 4.30 -18.45
CA TYR A 166 26.98 4.72 -19.85
C TYR A 166 28.31 4.79 -20.60
N ASP A 167 29.36 5.31 -19.98
CA ASP A 167 30.66 5.52 -20.57
C ASP A 167 31.55 4.26 -20.54
N THR A 168 31.16 3.22 -19.83
CA THR A 168 32.02 2.05 -19.54
C THR A 168 31.48 0.74 -20.11
N GLU A 169 30.19 0.69 -20.44
CA GLU A 169 29.53 -0.51 -20.91
C GLU A 169 29.23 -0.50 -22.41
N ASP A 170 28.95 -1.69 -22.97
CA ASP A 170 28.41 -1.80 -24.31
C ASP A 170 27.09 -1.06 -24.41
N TYR A 171 26.94 -0.23 -25.44
CA TYR A 171 25.76 0.62 -25.61
C TYR A 171 24.45 -0.19 -25.63
N ASP A 172 24.46 -1.35 -26.29
CA ASP A 172 23.26 -2.19 -26.38
C ASP A 172 22.88 -2.73 -25.01
N VAL A 173 23.85 -3.19 -24.22
CA VAL A 173 23.63 -3.67 -22.84
C VAL A 173 23.13 -2.54 -21.94
N TRP A 174 23.73 -1.37 -22.04
CA TRP A 174 23.31 -0.19 -21.30
C TRP A 174 21.90 0.25 -21.70
N SER A 175 21.61 0.27 -23.01
CA SER A 175 20.30 0.70 -23.53
C SER A 175 19.17 -0.22 -23.05
N ASP A 176 19.38 -1.52 -23.11
CA ASP A 176 18.38 -2.50 -22.63
C ASP A 176 18.17 -2.36 -21.11
N ALA A 177 19.24 -2.22 -20.34
CA ALA A 177 19.15 -2.05 -18.88
C ALA A 177 18.52 -0.71 -18.45
N SER A 178 18.53 0.31 -19.31
CA SER A 178 17.94 1.62 -18.99
C SER A 178 16.51 1.79 -19.48
N SER A 179 16.13 1.18 -20.62
CA SER A 179 14.81 1.40 -21.22
C SER A 179 13.72 0.54 -20.59
N ASP A 180 13.92 -0.77 -20.48
CA ASP A 180 12.92 -1.68 -19.94
C ASP A 180 12.51 -1.35 -18.50
N PRO A 181 13.47 -1.14 -17.56
CA PRO A 181 13.11 -0.75 -16.20
C PRO A 181 12.50 0.64 -16.10
N TYR A 182 12.82 1.54 -17.01
CA TYR A 182 12.15 2.84 -17.07
C TYR A 182 10.68 2.69 -17.41
N ASP A 183 10.38 1.87 -18.42
CA ASP A 183 8.99 1.64 -18.83
C ASP A 183 8.19 0.96 -17.71
N ASP A 184 8.75 -0.06 -17.05
CA ASP A 184 8.11 -0.73 -15.92
C ASP A 184 7.88 0.23 -14.73
N TRP A 185 8.87 1.05 -14.39
CA TRP A 185 8.73 2.08 -13.37
C TRP A 185 7.68 3.12 -13.74
N SER A 186 7.69 3.64 -14.97
CA SER A 186 6.77 4.67 -15.44
C SER A 186 5.33 4.16 -15.45
N ASN A 187 5.12 2.92 -15.87
CA ASN A 187 3.81 2.28 -15.83
C ASN A 187 3.33 2.09 -14.39
N CYS A 188 4.15 1.50 -13.52
CA CYS A 188 3.83 1.35 -12.10
C CYS A 188 3.46 2.68 -11.44
N LEU A 189 4.24 3.74 -11.72
CA LEU A 189 3.99 5.06 -11.17
C LEU A 189 2.65 5.64 -11.64
N SER A 190 2.34 5.47 -12.93
CA SER A 190 1.05 5.89 -13.51
C SER A 190 -0.12 5.12 -12.88
N ASP A 191 0.01 3.81 -12.78
CA ASP A 191 -1.03 2.94 -12.23
C ASP A 191 -1.28 3.22 -10.74
N ILE A 192 -0.21 3.45 -9.95
CA ILE A 192 -0.35 3.88 -8.54
C ILE A 192 -1.08 5.22 -8.42
N TYR A 193 -0.77 6.17 -9.30
CA TYR A 193 -1.47 7.45 -9.34
C TYR A 193 -2.96 7.28 -9.66
N ASP A 194 -3.28 6.45 -10.65
CA ASP A 194 -4.66 6.17 -11.03
C ASP A 194 -5.44 5.49 -9.90
N VAL A 195 -4.84 4.49 -9.23
CA VAL A 195 -5.43 3.83 -8.05
C VAL A 195 -5.73 4.83 -6.94
N TRP A 196 -4.79 5.74 -6.65
CA TRP A 196 -4.99 6.80 -5.67
C TRP A 196 -6.10 7.78 -6.08
N SER A 197 -6.08 8.27 -7.32
CA SER A 197 -7.04 9.24 -7.85
C SER A 197 -8.47 8.68 -7.89
N ASP A 198 -8.62 7.43 -8.32
CA ASP A 198 -9.91 6.74 -8.35
C ASP A 198 -10.45 6.52 -6.93
N MET A 199 -9.59 6.11 -5.99
CA MET A 199 -9.98 5.97 -4.59
C MET A 199 -10.49 7.29 -4.01
N GLN A 200 -9.79 8.38 -4.26
CA GLN A 200 -10.19 9.72 -3.81
C GLN A 200 -11.53 10.14 -4.40
N SER A 201 -11.71 9.93 -5.71
CA SER A 201 -12.96 10.26 -6.42
C SER A 201 -14.15 9.48 -5.88
N ASP A 202 -13.98 8.17 -5.67
CA ASP A 202 -15.02 7.29 -5.13
C ASP A 202 -15.46 7.68 -3.71
N ILE A 203 -14.50 7.97 -2.83
CA ILE A 203 -14.79 8.36 -1.44
C ILE A 203 -15.49 9.72 -1.40
N TYR A 204 -15.03 10.66 -2.23
CA TYR A 204 -15.67 11.98 -2.33
C TYR A 204 -17.11 11.87 -2.87
N GLU A 205 -17.32 11.14 -3.96
CA GLU A 205 -18.67 10.93 -4.53
C GLU A 205 -19.59 10.25 -3.52
N PHE A 206 -19.12 9.19 -2.87
CA PHE A 206 -19.88 8.48 -1.85
C PHE A 206 -20.31 9.39 -0.69
N GLN A 207 -19.37 10.14 -0.11
CA GLN A 207 -19.64 11.06 0.98
C GLN A 207 -20.62 12.16 0.58
N SER A 208 -20.40 12.79 -0.58
CA SER A 208 -21.24 13.88 -1.12
C SER A 208 -22.67 13.41 -1.39
N ASP A 209 -22.80 12.27 -2.05
CA ASP A 209 -24.07 11.63 -2.36
C ASP A 209 -24.86 11.29 -1.08
N LEU A 210 -24.20 10.63 -0.12
CA LEU A 210 -24.82 10.23 1.13
C LEU A 210 -25.30 11.45 1.95
N ARG A 211 -24.48 12.49 2.04
CA ARG A 211 -24.86 13.74 2.73
C ARG A 211 -26.06 14.41 2.07
N SER A 212 -26.14 14.40 0.75
CA SER A 212 -27.29 14.97 0.05
C SER A 212 -28.60 14.26 0.42
N GLU A 213 -28.60 12.93 0.44
CA GLU A 213 -29.78 12.15 0.80
C GLU A 213 -30.16 12.33 2.29
N VAL A 214 -29.17 12.46 3.17
CA VAL A 214 -29.38 12.75 4.60
C VAL A 214 -29.96 14.17 4.79
N TYR A 215 -29.47 15.15 4.03
CA TYR A 215 -30.02 16.52 4.06
C TYR A 215 -31.51 16.54 3.64
N ASP A 216 -31.87 15.74 2.65
CA ASP A 216 -33.23 15.60 2.15
C ASP A 216 -34.13 14.70 3.03
N HIS A 217 -33.60 14.18 4.12
CA HIS A 217 -34.27 13.24 5.05
C HIS A 217 -34.77 11.97 4.32
N ASN A 218 -33.97 11.45 3.40
CA ASN A 218 -34.33 10.32 2.54
C ASN A 218 -33.54 9.05 2.90
N ASP A 219 -33.95 8.37 3.97
CA ASP A 219 -33.27 7.17 4.49
C ASP A 219 -33.21 6.03 3.44
N GLU A 220 -34.26 5.86 2.62
CA GLU A 220 -34.27 4.80 1.59
C GLU A 220 -33.19 5.04 0.52
N ARG A 221 -33.02 6.29 0.07
CA ARG A 221 -31.99 6.62 -0.91
C ARG A 221 -30.60 6.61 -0.28
N ALA A 222 -30.46 7.10 0.95
CA ALA A 222 -29.21 7.00 1.69
C ALA A 222 -28.75 5.54 1.80
N GLN A 223 -29.64 4.60 2.16
CA GLN A 223 -29.34 3.20 2.20
C GLN A 223 -28.92 2.64 0.82
N LYS A 224 -29.59 3.05 -0.27
CA LYS A 224 -29.19 2.65 -1.64
C LYS A 224 -27.77 3.13 -2.02
N LYS A 225 -27.36 4.32 -1.56
CA LYS A 225 -25.99 4.82 -1.75
C LYS A 225 -24.98 3.97 -0.99
N MET A 226 -25.28 3.65 0.28
CA MET A 226 -24.50 2.72 1.09
C MET A 226 -24.33 1.35 0.40
N ASP A 227 -25.43 0.76 -0.05
CA ASP A 227 -25.42 -0.56 -0.70
C ASP A 227 -24.64 -0.54 -2.03
N LYS A 228 -24.78 0.53 -2.83
CA LYS A 228 -24.01 0.71 -4.07
C LYS A 228 -22.51 0.76 -3.79
N PHE A 229 -22.10 1.56 -2.83
CA PHE A 229 -20.69 1.73 -2.47
C PHE A 229 -20.10 0.43 -1.90
N LYS A 230 -20.81 -0.24 -1.00
CA LYS A 230 -20.44 -1.57 -0.50
C LYS A 230 -20.22 -2.58 -1.62
N LYS A 231 -21.14 -2.61 -2.59
CA LYS A 231 -21.06 -3.54 -3.72
C LYS A 231 -19.84 -3.24 -4.62
N SER A 232 -19.47 -1.97 -4.81
CA SER A 232 -18.25 -1.63 -5.56
C SER A 232 -17.00 -2.12 -4.85
N ILE A 233 -16.89 -1.94 -3.52
CA ILE A 233 -15.78 -2.45 -2.71
C ILE A 233 -15.64 -3.98 -2.85
N LEU A 234 -16.76 -4.71 -2.71
CA LEU A 234 -16.73 -6.17 -2.80
C LEU A 234 -16.28 -6.66 -4.18
N ARG A 235 -16.66 -5.95 -5.26
CA ARG A 235 -16.20 -6.26 -6.61
C ARG A 235 -14.68 -6.04 -6.76
N MET A 236 -14.16 -4.90 -6.26
CA MET A 236 -12.71 -4.64 -6.28
C MET A 236 -11.92 -5.72 -5.53
N LYS A 237 -12.48 -6.23 -4.42
CA LYS A 237 -11.88 -7.35 -3.68
C LYS A 237 -11.87 -8.66 -4.47
N GLU A 238 -12.85 -8.90 -5.33
CA GLU A 238 -12.86 -10.04 -6.26
C GLU A 238 -11.74 -9.87 -7.30
N ASP A 239 -11.69 -8.70 -7.95
CA ASP A 239 -10.73 -8.39 -9.03
C ASP A 239 -9.27 -8.51 -8.59
N VAL A 240 -8.92 -8.11 -7.36
CA VAL A 240 -7.53 -8.21 -6.81
C VAL A 240 -7.14 -9.64 -6.41
N ASN A 241 -8.12 -10.55 -6.21
CA ASN A 241 -7.84 -11.95 -5.83
C ASN A 241 -7.76 -12.92 -7.04
N ASP A 242 -8.19 -12.48 -8.23
CA ASP A 242 -8.13 -13.27 -9.47
C ASP A 242 -6.78 -13.08 -10.19
#